data_a6d8d6d56d81287d4ecc9de6d587ca34
#
_entry.id   a6d8d6d56d81287d4ecc9de6d587ca34
#
_cell.length_a   1.000
_cell.length_b   1.000
_cell.length_c   1.000
_cell.angle_alpha   90.00
_cell.angle_beta   90.00
_cell.angle_gamma   90.00
#
_symmetry.space_group_name_H-M   'P 1'
#
loop_
_entity.id
_entity.type
_entity.pdbx_description
1 polymer ?
#
loop_
_entity_poly.entity_id
_entity_poly.type
_entity_poly.pdbx_seq_one_letter_code
_entity_poly.pdbx_strand_id
1 'polypeptide(L)'
;IRDLGGVRKALKGDVDSLLRRAELSGASLPPIFDALERGDEEIMEEAILPYLYTSLNLKIDLAAVLKDALAAAAVDIDALCPERIEAPDGTRIRMTYDATGPCAEGKLQQFFGQTTSPVAGNTPVALRLLSPAGKLLGETRDLAFFWKEVYPAVRAEQRGRYPKHPWPEDPMAAAPTRTTNKALRREGAESASKRPPKKKRRKR
;
A
#
# COMPACT_ATOMS: atom_id res chain seq x y z
N ILE A 1 24.21 -24.49 2.52
CA ILE A 1 23.21 -23.75 3.33
C ILE A 1 23.79 -23.31 4.70
N ARG A 2 25.10 -23.24 4.86
CA ARG A 2 25.75 -23.00 6.17
C ARG A 2 25.81 -21.54 6.65
N ASP A 3 25.15 -20.60 5.96
CA ASP A 3 25.23 -19.19 6.34
C ASP A 3 23.89 -18.47 6.05
N LEU A 4 22.87 -18.77 6.85
CA LEU A 4 21.54 -18.20 6.70
C LEU A 4 21.42 -16.74 7.16
N GLY A 5 22.38 -16.21 7.93
CA GLY A 5 22.59 -14.76 8.05
C GLY A 5 22.88 -14.11 6.70
N GLY A 6 23.40 -14.90 5.73
CA GLY A 6 23.54 -14.54 4.32
C GLY A 6 22.30 -14.81 3.46
N VAL A 7 21.41 -15.73 3.83
CA VAL A 7 20.21 -16.07 3.01
C VAL A 7 19.26 -14.89 2.94
N ARG A 8 18.98 -14.19 4.02
CA ARG A 8 18.18 -12.94 3.97
C ARG A 8 18.77 -11.88 3.04
N LYS A 9 20.11 -11.79 2.94
CA LYS A 9 20.77 -10.90 1.96
C LYS A 9 20.75 -11.43 0.53
N ALA A 10 20.64 -12.75 0.37
CA ALA A 10 20.56 -13.41 -0.93
C ALA A 10 19.13 -13.58 -1.44
N LEU A 11 18.13 -13.56 -0.55
CA LEU A 11 16.71 -13.59 -0.90
C LEU A 11 16.32 -12.26 -1.53
N LYS A 12 16.25 -12.24 -2.85
CA LYS A 12 15.86 -11.06 -3.64
C LYS A 12 14.37 -11.10 -3.96
N GLY A 13 13.75 -9.93 -3.94
CA GLY A 13 12.42 -9.71 -4.51
C GLY A 13 11.27 -10.19 -3.64
N ASP A 14 10.43 -11.03 -4.19
CA ASP A 14 9.13 -11.40 -3.59
C ASP A 14 9.22 -12.15 -2.26
N VAL A 15 10.30 -12.93 -2.04
CA VAL A 15 10.49 -13.69 -0.80
C VAL A 15 10.79 -12.77 0.39
N ASP A 16 11.72 -11.82 0.25
CA ASP A 16 12.03 -10.88 1.34
C ASP A 16 10.80 -10.04 1.71
N SER A 17 10.05 -9.57 0.71
CA SER A 17 8.79 -8.85 0.93
C SER A 17 7.77 -9.73 1.66
N LEU A 18 7.63 -11.00 1.28
CA LEU A 18 6.70 -11.94 1.90
C LEU A 18 7.07 -12.22 3.37
N LEU A 19 8.35 -12.43 3.67
CA LEU A 19 8.83 -12.64 5.04
C LEU A 19 8.52 -11.42 5.91
N ARG A 20 8.81 -10.20 5.42
CA ARG A 20 8.51 -8.96 6.17
C ARG A 20 7.01 -8.76 6.40
N ARG A 21 6.20 -9.09 5.40
CA ARG A 21 4.74 -9.03 5.52
C ARG A 21 4.24 -10.01 6.58
N ALA A 22 4.80 -11.22 6.58
CA ALA A 22 4.47 -12.25 7.57
C ALA A 22 4.83 -11.80 9.00
N GLU A 23 6.02 -11.26 9.22
CA GLU A 23 6.45 -10.72 10.50
C GLU A 23 5.52 -9.60 11.01
N LEU A 24 5.13 -8.68 10.12
CA LEU A 24 4.27 -7.54 10.45
C LEU A 24 2.80 -7.90 10.62
N SER A 25 2.38 -9.07 10.12
CA SER A 25 0.99 -9.50 10.15
C SER A 25 0.44 -9.71 11.57
N GLY A 26 1.31 -10.04 12.53
CA GLY A 26 0.95 -10.43 13.88
C GLY A 26 0.24 -11.77 13.95
N ALA A 27 0.21 -12.54 12.85
CA ALA A 27 -0.38 -13.88 12.81
C ALA A 27 0.60 -14.92 13.38
N SER A 28 0.06 -16.05 13.84
CA SER A 28 0.87 -17.23 14.16
C SER A 28 1.38 -17.84 12.86
N LEU A 29 2.68 -17.78 12.63
CA LEU A 29 3.30 -18.21 11.39
C LEU A 29 3.60 -19.72 11.40
N PRO A 30 3.57 -20.38 10.22
CA PRO A 30 4.02 -21.76 10.08
C PRO A 30 5.50 -21.94 10.48
N PRO A 31 5.91 -23.11 10.98
CA PRO A 31 7.28 -23.37 11.48
C PRO A 31 8.38 -23.08 10.45
N ILE A 32 8.09 -23.15 9.16
CA ILE A 32 9.06 -22.85 8.09
C ILE A 32 9.58 -21.41 8.15
N PHE A 33 8.79 -20.45 8.65
CA PHE A 33 9.21 -19.05 8.78
C PHE A 33 10.31 -18.91 9.84
N ASP A 34 10.11 -19.56 10.99
CA ASP A 34 11.12 -19.62 12.04
C ASP A 34 12.36 -20.42 11.62
N ALA A 35 12.15 -21.51 10.88
CA ALA A 35 13.23 -22.35 10.35
C ALA A 35 14.13 -21.57 9.38
N LEU A 36 13.54 -20.74 8.53
CA LEU A 36 14.29 -19.85 7.63
C LEU A 36 15.13 -18.80 8.39
N GLU A 37 14.67 -18.36 9.56
CA GLU A 37 15.44 -17.43 10.39
C GLU A 37 16.57 -18.10 11.12
N ARG A 38 16.30 -19.28 11.69
CA ARG A 38 17.27 -20.02 12.53
C ARG A 38 18.21 -20.92 11.74
N GLY A 39 17.89 -21.20 10.47
CA GLY A 39 18.63 -22.15 9.66
C GLY A 39 18.38 -23.60 10.00
N ASP A 40 17.15 -23.93 10.39
CA ASP A 40 16.73 -25.29 10.69
C ASP A 40 16.54 -26.06 9.38
N GLU A 41 17.57 -26.85 9.03
CA GLU A 41 17.63 -27.58 7.76
C GLU A 41 16.56 -28.69 7.71
N GLU A 42 16.23 -29.34 8.83
CA GLU A 42 15.27 -30.44 8.87
C GLU A 42 13.85 -29.97 8.54
N ILE A 43 13.39 -28.89 9.18
CA ILE A 43 12.07 -28.31 8.90
C ILE A 43 12.00 -27.75 7.48
N MET A 44 13.10 -27.15 7.01
CA MET A 44 13.16 -26.62 5.65
C MET A 44 13.10 -27.72 4.59
N GLU A 45 13.83 -28.84 4.80
CA GLU A 45 13.80 -29.99 3.90
C GLU A 45 12.40 -30.61 3.85
N GLU A 46 11.75 -30.83 4.98
CA GLU A 46 10.39 -31.37 5.05
C GLU A 46 9.40 -30.49 4.27
N ALA A 47 9.47 -29.18 4.44
CA ALA A 47 8.59 -28.23 3.76
C ALA A 47 8.84 -28.14 2.24
N ILE A 48 10.06 -28.41 1.78
CA ILE A 48 10.48 -28.29 0.39
C ILE A 48 10.30 -29.61 -0.40
N LEU A 49 10.38 -30.77 0.28
CA LEU A 49 10.28 -32.08 -0.35
C LEU A 49 9.11 -32.25 -1.34
N PRO A 50 7.86 -31.83 -1.04
CA PRO A 50 6.75 -31.96 -1.97
C PRO A 50 6.98 -31.27 -3.32
N TYR A 51 7.74 -30.16 -3.32
CA TYR A 51 8.01 -29.35 -4.50
C TYR A 51 9.17 -29.89 -5.34
N LEU A 52 10.09 -30.63 -4.73
CA LEU A 52 11.17 -31.30 -5.44
C LEU A 52 10.67 -32.37 -6.42
N TYR A 53 9.63 -33.08 -6.03
CA TYR A 53 9.03 -34.15 -6.85
C TYR A 53 8.24 -33.64 -8.06
N THR A 54 7.81 -32.37 -8.03
CA THR A 54 7.04 -31.74 -9.10
C THR A 54 7.88 -30.89 -10.04
N SER A 55 9.12 -30.56 -9.66
CA SER A 55 10.01 -29.70 -10.45
C SER A 55 10.97 -30.51 -11.32
N LEU A 56 10.76 -30.48 -12.63
CA LEU A 56 11.66 -31.11 -13.62
C LEU A 56 13.09 -30.52 -13.62
N ASN A 57 13.28 -29.32 -13.08
CA ASN A 57 14.52 -28.55 -13.14
C ASN A 57 15.19 -28.33 -11.79
N LEU A 58 14.72 -28.95 -10.70
CA LEU A 58 15.22 -28.76 -9.32
C LEU A 58 15.28 -27.30 -8.87
N LYS A 59 14.51 -26.41 -9.50
CA LYS A 59 14.36 -25.02 -9.09
C LYS A 59 13.12 -24.92 -8.22
N ILE A 60 13.33 -24.61 -6.96
CA ILE A 60 12.24 -24.42 -6.01
C ILE A 60 11.91 -22.95 -5.96
N ASP A 61 10.62 -22.64 -6.15
CA ASP A 61 10.07 -21.32 -5.86
C ASP A 61 9.75 -21.21 -4.37
N LEU A 62 10.70 -20.69 -3.60
CA LEU A 62 10.54 -20.53 -2.16
C LEU A 62 9.34 -19.64 -1.80
N ALA A 63 9.02 -18.63 -2.62
CA ALA A 63 7.84 -17.80 -2.39
C ALA A 63 6.55 -18.61 -2.50
N ALA A 64 6.46 -19.55 -3.45
CA ALA A 64 5.31 -20.45 -3.55
C ALA A 64 5.21 -21.38 -2.33
N VAL A 65 6.32 -21.99 -1.89
CA VAL A 65 6.36 -22.82 -0.67
C VAL A 65 5.84 -22.06 0.55
N LEU A 66 6.30 -20.84 0.76
CA LEU A 66 5.87 -20.00 1.89
C LEU A 66 4.40 -19.60 1.80
N LYS A 67 3.90 -19.27 0.59
CA LYS A 67 2.49 -18.95 0.36
C LYS A 67 1.59 -20.15 0.65
N ASP A 68 1.97 -21.35 0.22
CA ASP A 68 1.23 -22.56 0.47
C ASP A 68 1.23 -22.92 1.97
N ALA A 69 2.36 -22.71 2.67
CA ALA A 69 2.42 -22.89 4.11
C ALA A 69 1.51 -21.93 4.87
N LEU A 70 1.45 -20.65 4.45
CA LEU A 70 0.51 -19.66 5.02
C LEU A 70 -0.94 -20.05 4.75
N ALA A 71 -1.26 -20.50 3.53
CA ALA A 71 -2.60 -20.95 3.17
C ALA A 71 -3.03 -22.18 3.98
N ALA A 72 -2.13 -23.15 4.18
CA ALA A 72 -2.38 -24.31 5.02
C ALA A 72 -2.63 -23.95 6.49
N ALA A 73 -2.00 -22.89 6.99
CA ALA A 73 -2.23 -22.34 8.32
C ALA A 73 -3.44 -21.38 8.39
N ALA A 74 -4.21 -21.23 7.32
CA ALA A 74 -5.33 -20.29 7.19
C ALA A 74 -4.95 -18.81 7.46
N VAL A 75 -3.71 -18.43 7.14
CA VAL A 75 -3.22 -17.06 7.25
C VAL A 75 -3.39 -16.35 5.91
N ASP A 76 -4.34 -15.42 5.83
CA ASP A 76 -4.53 -14.55 4.67
C ASP A 76 -3.57 -13.33 4.77
N ILE A 77 -2.36 -13.52 4.26
CA ILE A 77 -1.33 -12.48 4.31
C ILE A 77 -1.69 -11.27 3.45
N ASP A 78 -2.49 -11.45 2.41
CA ASP A 78 -2.90 -10.35 1.53
C ASP A 78 -3.99 -9.49 2.16
N ALA A 79 -4.83 -10.07 3.03
CA ALA A 79 -5.77 -9.30 3.84
C ALA A 79 -5.08 -8.55 4.97
N LEU A 80 -4.09 -9.16 5.64
CA LEU A 80 -3.39 -8.56 6.78
C LEU A 80 -2.34 -7.52 6.35
N CYS A 81 -1.52 -7.85 5.36
CA CYS A 81 -0.42 -7.02 4.87
C CYS A 81 -0.44 -6.99 3.34
N PRO A 82 -1.33 -6.21 2.71
CA PRO A 82 -1.57 -6.23 1.27
C PRO A 82 -0.37 -5.73 0.46
N GLU A 83 -0.19 -6.25 -0.76
CA GLU A 83 0.81 -5.73 -1.71
C GLU A 83 0.41 -4.36 -2.28
N ARG A 84 -0.86 -3.98 -2.16
CA ARG A 84 -1.39 -2.70 -2.64
C ARG A 84 -2.46 -2.19 -1.70
N ILE A 85 -2.48 -0.88 -1.50
CA ILE A 85 -3.59 -0.17 -0.86
C ILE A 85 -4.37 0.61 -1.90
N GLU A 86 -5.64 0.85 -1.62
CA GLU A 86 -6.47 1.72 -2.44
C GLU A 86 -6.53 3.11 -1.81
N ALA A 87 -6.10 4.12 -2.58
CA ALA A 87 -6.25 5.51 -2.19
C ALA A 87 -7.71 5.96 -2.39
N PRO A 88 -8.15 7.02 -1.69
CA PRO A 88 -9.54 7.53 -1.81
C PRO A 88 -10.01 7.85 -3.23
N ASP A 89 -9.09 8.12 -4.16
CA ASP A 89 -9.41 8.36 -5.58
C ASP A 89 -9.56 7.06 -6.41
N GLY A 90 -9.51 5.87 -5.77
CA GLY A 90 -9.55 4.56 -6.40
C GLY A 90 -8.22 4.08 -6.99
N THR A 91 -7.15 4.83 -6.82
CA THR A 91 -5.81 4.39 -7.30
C THR A 91 -5.26 3.29 -6.42
N ARG A 92 -4.82 2.18 -7.04
CA ARG A 92 -4.11 1.10 -6.36
C ARG A 92 -2.63 1.43 -6.25
N ILE A 93 -2.19 1.75 -5.05
CA ILE A 93 -0.80 2.14 -4.73
C ILE A 93 -0.05 0.91 -4.24
N ARG A 94 1.12 0.65 -4.82
CA ARG A 94 1.98 -0.45 -4.38
C ARG A 94 2.55 -0.17 -3.00
N MET A 95 2.52 -1.19 -2.15
CA MET A 95 3.19 -1.21 -0.86
C MET A 95 4.61 -1.73 -1.00
N THR A 96 5.50 -1.19 -0.20
CA THR A 96 6.84 -1.74 0.05
C THR A 96 6.97 -2.07 1.52
N TYR A 97 7.68 -3.15 1.81
CA TYR A 97 7.91 -3.64 3.16
C TYR A 97 9.42 -3.75 3.35
N ASP A 98 10.00 -2.85 4.12
CA ASP A 98 11.43 -2.82 4.39
C ASP A 98 11.72 -2.85 5.90
N ALA A 99 12.98 -2.65 6.29
CA ALA A 99 13.38 -2.65 7.70
C ALA A 99 12.72 -1.53 8.53
N THR A 100 12.21 -0.48 7.88
CA THR A 100 11.50 0.64 8.53
C THR A 100 10.00 0.40 8.67
N GLY A 101 9.49 -0.68 8.05
CA GLY A 101 8.10 -1.11 8.05
C GLY A 101 7.36 -0.89 6.73
N PRO A 102 6.01 -0.92 6.75
CA PRO A 102 5.19 -0.76 5.55
C PRO A 102 5.22 0.69 5.06
N CYS A 103 5.41 0.87 3.76
CA CYS A 103 5.46 2.19 3.11
C CYS A 103 4.67 2.18 1.79
N ALA A 104 4.06 3.33 1.45
CA ALA A 104 3.39 3.56 0.17
C ALA A 104 3.66 4.97 -0.34
N GLU A 105 3.87 5.11 -1.65
CA GLU A 105 4.10 6.41 -2.29
C GLU A 105 2.91 6.78 -3.17
N GLY A 106 2.34 7.97 -2.94
CA GLY A 106 1.24 8.48 -3.76
C GLY A 106 1.22 10.00 -3.84
N LYS A 107 0.53 10.54 -4.85
CA LYS A 107 0.35 12.00 -4.95
C LYS A 107 -0.54 12.47 -3.81
N LEU A 108 -0.16 13.58 -3.17
CA LEU A 108 -0.85 14.14 -2.02
C LEU A 108 -2.36 14.30 -2.27
N GLN A 109 -2.75 14.76 -3.48
CA GLN A 109 -4.16 14.98 -3.82
C GLN A 109 -5.00 13.68 -3.89
N GLN A 110 -4.38 12.53 -4.02
CA GLN A 110 -5.08 11.22 -4.02
C GLN A 110 -5.62 10.87 -2.64
N PHE A 111 -5.02 11.43 -1.58
CA PHE A 111 -5.39 11.19 -0.18
C PHE A 111 -6.33 12.24 0.42
N PHE A 112 -6.77 13.23 -0.35
CA PHE A 112 -7.79 14.17 0.15
C PHE A 112 -9.03 13.43 0.64
N GLY A 113 -9.65 13.93 1.70
CA GLY A 113 -10.80 13.30 2.36
C GLY A 113 -10.45 12.17 3.32
N GLN A 114 -9.23 11.65 3.29
CA GLN A 114 -8.80 10.58 4.18
C GLN A 114 -8.23 11.18 5.48
N THR A 115 -8.80 10.78 6.61
CA THR A 115 -8.39 11.25 7.95
C THR A 115 -7.59 10.21 8.72
N THR A 116 -7.73 8.93 8.37
CA THR A 116 -7.05 7.82 9.03
C THR A 116 -5.93 7.27 8.16
N SER A 117 -4.79 7.01 8.76
CA SER A 117 -3.68 6.34 8.06
C SER A 117 -4.01 4.87 7.81
N PRO A 118 -3.69 4.31 6.63
CA PRO A 118 -3.82 2.88 6.40
C PRO A 118 -2.88 2.10 7.33
N VAL A 119 -3.26 0.85 7.61
CA VAL A 119 -2.47 -0.06 8.43
C VAL A 119 -2.15 -1.33 7.66
N ALA A 120 -1.02 -1.95 7.97
CA ALA A 120 -0.65 -3.27 7.50
C ALA A 120 -0.32 -4.12 8.74
N GLY A 121 -1.07 -5.18 8.96
CA GLY A 121 -1.10 -5.87 10.26
C GLY A 121 -1.47 -4.89 11.37
N ASN A 122 -0.58 -4.74 12.34
CA ASN A 122 -0.74 -3.78 13.46
C ASN A 122 0.09 -2.49 13.28
N THR A 123 0.70 -2.29 12.10
CA THR A 123 1.66 -1.21 11.89
C THR A 123 1.08 -0.14 10.95
N PRO A 124 1.06 1.15 11.35
CA PRO A 124 0.68 2.23 10.45
C PRO A 124 1.62 2.32 9.25
N VAL A 125 1.03 2.47 8.05
CA VAL A 125 1.79 2.63 6.80
C VAL A 125 2.42 4.01 6.75
N ALA A 126 3.71 4.08 6.45
CA ALA A 126 4.38 5.33 6.13
C ALA A 126 3.93 5.81 4.74
N LEU A 127 3.14 6.88 4.69
CA LEU A 127 2.69 7.50 3.44
C LEU A 127 3.71 8.54 2.99
N ARG A 128 4.37 8.29 1.88
CA ARG A 128 5.23 9.25 1.19
C ARG A 128 4.39 10.05 0.20
N LEU A 129 4.06 11.28 0.60
CA LEU A 129 3.16 12.16 -0.14
C LEU A 129 3.93 12.97 -1.17
N LEU A 130 3.59 12.78 -2.43
CA LEU A 130 4.31 13.34 -3.57
C LEU A 130 3.56 14.53 -4.17
N SER A 131 4.32 15.47 -4.73
CA SER A 131 3.79 16.55 -5.57
C SER A 131 3.22 15.98 -6.88
N PRO A 132 2.46 16.78 -7.65
CA PRO A 132 2.01 16.39 -8.99
C PRO A 132 3.12 15.91 -9.92
N ALA A 133 4.35 16.44 -9.76
CA ALA A 133 5.53 16.04 -10.53
C ALA A 133 6.32 14.88 -9.92
N GLY A 134 5.84 14.27 -8.82
CA GLY A 134 6.52 13.12 -8.19
C GLY A 134 7.62 13.49 -7.19
N LYS A 135 7.77 14.78 -6.81
CA LYS A 135 8.72 15.16 -5.77
C LYS A 135 8.12 14.92 -4.38
N LEU A 136 8.88 14.36 -3.45
CA LEU A 136 8.47 14.15 -2.07
C LEU A 136 8.15 15.50 -1.41
N LEU A 137 6.96 15.59 -0.82
CA LEU A 137 6.47 16.74 -0.04
C LEU A 137 6.52 16.48 1.46
N GLY A 138 6.37 15.24 1.85
CA GLY A 138 6.45 14.80 3.24
C GLY A 138 6.17 13.31 3.36
N GLU A 139 6.56 12.76 4.52
CA GLU A 139 6.29 11.39 4.91
C GLU A 139 5.55 11.40 6.25
N THR A 140 4.53 10.58 6.39
CA THR A 140 3.75 10.51 7.62
C THR A 140 3.19 9.13 7.87
N ARG A 141 3.09 8.75 9.14
CA ARG A 141 2.31 7.60 9.63
C ARG A 141 1.01 8.05 10.31
N ASP A 142 0.85 9.38 10.49
CA ASP A 142 -0.36 10.02 11.01
C ASP A 142 -0.86 11.06 10.00
N LEU A 143 -1.86 10.66 9.23
CA LEU A 143 -2.41 11.50 8.17
C LEU A 143 -3.21 12.69 8.73
N ALA A 144 -3.88 12.50 9.87
CA ALA A 144 -4.63 13.57 10.52
C ALA A 144 -3.69 14.68 11.01
N PHE A 145 -2.59 14.30 11.66
CA PHE A 145 -1.54 15.24 12.07
C PHE A 145 -0.93 15.96 10.86
N PHE A 146 -0.63 15.21 9.77
CA PHE A 146 -0.08 15.81 8.57
C PHE A 146 -1.00 16.89 8.00
N TRP A 147 -2.31 16.62 7.89
CA TRP A 147 -3.27 17.59 7.36
C TRP A 147 -3.35 18.86 8.21
N LYS A 148 -3.29 18.70 9.51
CA LYS A 148 -3.45 19.81 10.45
C LYS A 148 -2.19 20.66 10.57
N GLU A 149 -1.04 20.03 10.73
CA GLU A 149 0.19 20.72 11.14
C GLU A 149 1.16 20.96 9.95
N VAL A 150 1.23 20.05 8.98
CA VAL A 150 2.23 20.10 7.91
C VAL A 150 1.66 20.66 6.60
N TYR A 151 0.45 20.24 6.26
CA TYR A 151 -0.19 20.61 4.98
C TYR A 151 -0.34 22.12 4.75
N PRO A 152 -0.65 22.98 5.73
CA PRO A 152 -0.74 24.43 5.49
C PRO A 152 0.53 25.03 4.88
N ALA A 153 1.70 24.63 5.36
CA ALA A 153 3.00 25.06 4.82
C ALA A 153 3.24 24.48 3.42
N VAL A 154 2.97 23.19 3.23
CA VAL A 154 3.06 22.52 1.92
C VAL A 154 2.14 23.21 0.90
N ARG A 155 0.90 23.51 1.27
CA ARG A 155 -0.07 24.20 0.42
C ARG A 155 0.43 25.60 0.02
N ALA A 156 0.94 26.38 0.97
CA ALA A 156 1.43 27.74 0.72
C ALA A 156 2.53 27.74 -0.34
N GLU A 157 3.46 26.80 -0.29
CA GLU A 157 4.55 26.65 -1.25
C GLU A 157 4.05 26.08 -2.59
N GLN A 158 3.28 24.98 -2.55
CA GLN A 158 2.99 24.19 -3.74
C GLN A 158 1.89 24.78 -4.63
N ARG A 159 0.95 25.58 -4.08
CA ARG A 159 -0.10 26.23 -4.89
C ARG A 159 0.47 27.19 -5.93
N GLY A 160 1.58 27.85 -5.62
CA GLY A 160 2.28 28.73 -6.57
C GLY A 160 3.02 27.93 -7.65
N ARG A 161 3.62 26.80 -7.26
CA ARG A 161 4.40 25.94 -8.18
C ARG A 161 3.51 25.10 -9.09
N TYR A 162 2.35 24.64 -8.59
CA TYR A 162 1.41 23.78 -9.32
C TYR A 162 -0.01 24.36 -9.34
N PRO A 163 -0.23 25.56 -9.92
CA PRO A 163 -1.54 26.25 -9.88
C PRO A 163 -2.64 25.52 -10.65
N LYS A 164 -2.27 24.58 -11.52
CA LYS A 164 -3.22 23.76 -12.28
C LYS A 164 -3.86 22.63 -11.47
N HIS A 165 -3.30 22.31 -10.29
CA HIS A 165 -3.79 21.25 -9.41
C HIS A 165 -4.55 21.85 -8.21
N PRO A 166 -5.49 21.09 -7.61
CA PRO A 166 -6.23 21.57 -6.45
C PRO A 166 -5.35 21.61 -5.18
N TRP A 167 -5.46 22.70 -4.44
CA TRP A 167 -4.81 22.93 -3.14
C TRP A 167 -5.86 23.53 -2.19
N PRO A 168 -6.85 22.72 -1.73
CA PRO A 168 -7.93 23.20 -0.86
C PRO A 168 -7.41 23.73 0.48
N GLU A 169 -8.20 24.55 1.16
CA GLU A 169 -7.88 24.99 2.53
C GLU A 169 -8.09 23.87 3.54
N ASP A 170 -9.18 23.13 3.36
CA ASP A 170 -9.47 21.93 4.12
C ASP A 170 -9.27 20.69 3.24
N PRO A 171 -8.14 19.98 3.40
CA PRO A 171 -7.87 18.78 2.64
C PRO A 171 -8.72 17.60 3.09
N MET A 172 -9.27 17.62 4.32
CA MET A 172 -10.09 16.54 4.85
C MET A 172 -11.53 16.56 4.30
N ALA A 173 -12.03 17.75 3.96
CA ALA A 173 -13.34 17.91 3.31
C ALA A 173 -13.25 17.86 1.77
N ALA A 174 -12.06 17.85 1.20
CA ALA A 174 -11.86 17.90 -0.24
C ALA A 174 -12.02 16.51 -0.89
N ALA A 175 -12.56 16.49 -2.11
CA ALA A 175 -12.61 15.27 -2.90
C ALA A 175 -11.21 14.83 -3.36
N PRO A 176 -10.88 13.53 -3.23
CA PRO A 176 -9.61 12.99 -3.71
C PRO A 176 -9.54 13.08 -5.23
N THR A 177 -8.34 13.33 -5.75
CA THR A 177 -8.16 13.46 -7.20
C THR A 177 -6.70 13.32 -7.61
N ARG A 178 -6.49 12.92 -8.84
CA ARG A 178 -5.19 12.98 -9.55
C ARG A 178 -5.21 13.89 -10.78
N THR A 179 -6.33 14.59 -11.00
CA THR A 179 -6.56 15.41 -12.17
C THR A 179 -6.32 16.90 -11.88
N THR A 180 -6.26 17.69 -12.95
CA THR A 180 -6.11 19.14 -12.86
C THR A 180 -7.46 19.81 -12.60
N ASN A 181 -7.45 21.05 -12.09
CA ASN A 181 -8.63 21.88 -11.89
C ASN A 181 -9.49 22.02 -13.17
N LYS A 182 -8.86 22.06 -14.35
CA LYS A 182 -9.56 22.13 -15.64
C LYS A 182 -10.32 20.82 -15.93
N ALA A 183 -9.70 19.66 -15.68
CA ALA A 183 -10.35 18.38 -15.87
C ALA A 183 -11.52 18.20 -14.90
N LEU A 184 -11.33 18.51 -13.61
CA LEU A 184 -12.40 18.46 -12.61
C LEU A 184 -13.63 19.32 -12.98
N ARG A 185 -13.41 20.52 -13.53
CA ARG A 185 -14.51 21.38 -14.00
C ARG A 185 -15.25 20.75 -15.18
N ARG A 186 -14.57 20.08 -16.10
CA ARG A 186 -15.20 19.39 -17.24
C ARG A 186 -16.03 18.20 -16.78
N GLU A 187 -15.49 17.37 -15.91
CA GLU A 187 -16.20 16.21 -15.33
C GLU A 187 -17.44 16.66 -14.54
N GLY A 188 -17.31 17.73 -13.74
CA GLY A 188 -18.43 18.33 -13.02
C GLY A 188 -19.52 18.90 -13.96
N ALA A 189 -19.16 19.51 -15.07
CA ALA A 189 -20.11 20.02 -16.06
C ALA A 189 -20.82 18.88 -16.79
N GLU A 190 -20.10 17.81 -17.16
CA GLU A 190 -20.69 16.63 -17.81
C GLU A 190 -21.65 15.87 -16.89
N SER A 191 -21.30 15.72 -15.62
CA SER A 191 -22.18 15.08 -14.63
C SER A 191 -23.42 15.91 -14.34
N ALA A 192 -23.32 17.24 -14.35
CA ALA A 192 -24.47 18.14 -14.20
C ALA A 192 -25.42 18.08 -15.41
N SER A 193 -24.88 17.93 -16.63
CA SER A 193 -25.70 17.83 -17.86
C SER A 193 -26.46 16.51 -17.99
N LYS A 194 -25.97 15.45 -17.36
CA LYS A 194 -26.61 14.11 -17.36
C LYS A 194 -27.70 13.94 -16.28
N ARG A 195 -27.93 14.94 -15.43
CA ARG A 195 -29.03 14.88 -14.44
C ARG A 195 -30.38 15.06 -15.14
N PRO A 196 -31.36 14.15 -14.95
CA PRO A 196 -32.69 14.29 -15.55
C PRO A 196 -33.35 15.58 -15.04
N PRO A 197 -34.14 16.27 -15.90
CA PRO A 197 -34.78 17.52 -15.51
C PRO A 197 -35.72 17.28 -14.32
N LYS A 198 -35.59 18.12 -13.28
CA LYS A 198 -36.50 18.07 -12.11
C LYS A 198 -37.93 18.20 -12.60
N LYS A 199 -38.76 17.16 -12.40
CA LYS A 199 -40.22 17.23 -12.67
C LYS A 199 -40.80 18.43 -11.93
N LYS A 200 -41.28 19.43 -12.68
CA LYS A 200 -42.02 20.57 -12.12
C LYS A 200 -43.23 20.03 -11.38
N ARG A 201 -43.29 20.19 -10.04
CA ARG A 201 -44.51 19.93 -9.26
C ARG A 201 -45.62 20.84 -9.79
N ARG A 202 -46.60 20.24 -10.48
CA ARG A 202 -47.86 20.94 -10.80
C ARG A 202 -48.54 21.30 -9.46
N LYS A 203 -48.69 22.59 -9.18
CA LYS A 203 -49.59 23.06 -8.15
C LYS A 203 -51.03 22.78 -8.61
N ARG A 204 -51.76 22.07 -7.79
CA ARG A 204 -53.24 22.05 -7.80
C ARG A 204 -53.73 23.23 -7.02
#